data_d2424e5316daef0a550d30b925628905
#
_entry.id   d2424e5316daef0a550d30b925628905
#
_cell.length_a   1.000
_cell.length_b   1.000
_cell.length_c   1.000
_cell.angle_alpha   90.00
_cell.angle_beta   90.00
_cell.angle_gamma   90.00
#
_symmetry.space_group_name_H-M   'P 1'
#
loop_
_entity.id
_entity.type
_entity.pdbx_description
1 polymer ?
#
loop_
_entity_poly.entity_id
_entity_poly.type
_entity_poly.pdbx_seq_one_letter_code
_entity_poly.pdbx_strand_id
1 'polypeptide(L)'
;MDGAEGQQNPIGGQEDGLALRDRVAAAIRSGKDLSDAAFDALALAAFRLQFAANPLYGRWCRHIGWTAERVARLERVSEIPCLPVEAFKWGDVHTVGTEEEGFDPVCFRTSGTTSDTNLRGVHTVRTPDLYRLSARSGFERVHGSPSEDGAVVLGLLPGYLERSDSSLVHMVEDLREAGWALPGESPADGFYLHDVEGLFQAMDRTVAEGRKPVVIGVTWALVDAADAWASSGRSPLPDAVSIVETGGMKGRRKEWVREEVHAHLQAGFGCDAIAGEYGMTELLSQAWSTGGGHYETPPWMKVRIRRTDDPFTEERAGATGGLDIVDLANLGSCCFLSTQDLARPLSGPTGRRFEVLGRFDHAEVRGCNLMVQ
;
A
#
# COMPACT_ATOMS: atom_id res chain seq x y z
N MET A 1 48.74 -18.76 -6.96
CA MET A 1 48.82 -17.53 -6.14
C MET A 1 47.85 -16.55 -6.79
N ASP A 2 46.62 -16.66 -6.46
CA ASP A 2 45.59 -15.78 -6.99
C ASP A 2 45.05 -14.95 -5.82
N GLY A 3 45.36 -13.65 -5.90
CA GLY A 3 44.95 -12.67 -4.93
C GLY A 3 43.44 -12.40 -5.04
N ALA A 4 42.71 -12.76 -4.00
CA ALA A 4 41.35 -12.24 -3.80
C ALA A 4 41.48 -10.76 -3.45
N GLU A 5 41.31 -9.89 -4.45
CA GLU A 5 41.09 -8.46 -4.21
C GLU A 5 39.71 -8.29 -3.52
N GLY A 6 39.76 -8.03 -2.22
CA GLY A 6 38.62 -7.59 -1.45
C GLY A 6 38.11 -6.27 -2.04
N GLN A 7 36.93 -6.27 -2.59
CA GLN A 7 36.21 -5.04 -2.96
C GLN A 7 35.99 -4.23 -1.68
N GLN A 8 36.85 -3.25 -1.46
CA GLN A 8 36.63 -2.20 -0.46
C GLN A 8 35.40 -1.41 -0.88
N ASN A 9 34.39 -1.37 -0.02
CA ASN A 9 33.17 -0.61 -0.18
C ASN A 9 33.52 0.91 -0.15
N PRO A 10 33.34 1.68 -1.23
CA PRO A 10 33.88 3.04 -1.35
C PRO A 10 33.07 4.13 -0.63
N ILE A 11 32.00 3.76 0.10
CA ILE A 11 31.19 4.73 0.84
C ILE A 11 31.43 4.50 2.34
N GLY A 12 32.39 5.24 2.91
CA GLY A 12 32.67 5.22 4.34
C GLY A 12 31.42 5.59 5.15
N GLY A 13 31.02 4.70 6.08
CA GLY A 13 29.91 4.93 7.01
C GLY A 13 28.55 4.46 6.53
N GLN A 14 28.45 3.57 5.54
CA GLN A 14 27.18 2.97 5.15
C GLN A 14 26.69 2.03 6.26
N GLU A 15 25.49 2.31 6.76
CA GLU A 15 24.82 1.46 7.74
C GLU A 15 24.54 0.08 7.12
N ASP A 16 24.72 -0.98 7.89
CA ASP A 16 24.36 -2.34 7.51
C ASP A 16 22.85 -2.43 7.26
N GLY A 17 22.47 -3.14 6.20
CA GLY A 17 21.06 -3.31 5.81
C GLY A 17 20.20 -3.91 6.92
N LEU A 18 20.74 -4.86 7.68
CA LEU A 18 20.06 -5.47 8.82
C LEU A 18 19.86 -4.46 9.98
N ALA A 19 20.89 -3.66 10.29
CA ALA A 19 20.79 -2.64 11.34
C ALA A 19 19.74 -1.57 10.98
N LEU A 20 19.67 -1.14 9.72
CA LEU A 20 18.66 -0.20 9.25
C LEU A 20 17.26 -0.83 9.30
N ARG A 21 17.12 -2.09 8.91
CA ARG A 21 15.85 -2.84 9.00
C ARG A 21 15.36 -2.88 10.46
N ASP A 22 16.24 -3.16 11.41
CA ASP A 22 15.88 -3.20 12.83
C ASP A 22 15.42 -1.84 13.36
N ARG A 23 16.05 -0.75 12.89
CA ARG A 23 15.62 0.63 13.22
C ARG A 23 14.24 0.95 12.64
N VAL A 24 13.98 0.58 11.40
CA VAL A 24 12.66 0.75 10.77
C VAL A 24 11.61 -0.08 11.52
N ALA A 25 11.90 -1.34 11.82
CA ALA A 25 11.01 -2.21 12.59
C ALA A 25 10.74 -1.65 13.99
N ALA A 26 11.75 -1.11 14.68
CA ALA A 26 11.58 -0.46 15.98
C ALA A 26 10.69 0.80 15.90
N ALA A 27 10.87 1.60 14.84
CA ALA A 27 10.04 2.77 14.59
C ALA A 27 8.56 2.37 14.38
N ILE A 28 8.28 1.33 13.59
CA ILE A 28 6.94 0.78 13.37
C ILE A 28 6.34 0.24 14.68
N ARG A 29 7.07 -0.62 15.40
CA ARG A 29 6.61 -1.22 16.67
C ARG A 29 6.32 -0.19 17.75
N SER A 30 6.98 0.98 17.70
CA SER A 30 6.74 2.02 18.71
C SER A 30 5.30 2.52 18.72
N GLY A 31 4.55 2.33 17.65
CA GLY A 31 3.19 2.86 17.45
C GLY A 31 3.09 4.39 17.49
N LYS A 32 4.22 5.10 17.67
CA LYS A 32 4.27 6.56 17.81
C LYS A 32 4.43 7.23 16.46
N ASP A 33 3.98 8.46 16.36
CA ASP A 33 4.28 9.29 15.20
C ASP A 33 5.78 9.59 15.13
N LEU A 34 6.35 9.41 13.94
CA LEU A 34 7.70 9.84 13.66
C LEU A 34 7.72 11.35 13.42
N SER A 35 8.67 12.05 14.04
CA SER A 35 8.96 13.42 13.63
C SER A 35 9.49 13.45 12.20
N ASP A 36 9.31 14.59 11.48
CA ASP A 36 9.85 14.73 10.12
C ASP A 36 11.36 14.45 10.08
N ALA A 37 12.11 14.93 11.06
CA ALA A 37 13.56 14.69 11.15
C ALA A 37 13.90 13.19 11.34
N ALA A 38 13.13 12.45 12.14
CA ALA A 38 13.34 11.01 12.34
C ALA A 38 13.00 10.22 11.07
N PHE A 39 11.89 10.56 10.39
CA PHE A 39 11.53 9.97 9.11
C PHE A 39 12.60 10.24 8.05
N ASP A 40 13.04 11.50 7.93
CA ASP A 40 14.02 11.92 6.92
C ASP A 40 15.37 11.22 7.14
N ALA A 41 15.80 11.05 8.39
CA ALA A 41 17.02 10.32 8.71
C ALA A 41 16.95 8.85 8.26
N LEU A 42 15.82 8.15 8.47
CA LEU A 42 15.60 6.79 8.00
C LEU A 42 15.52 6.71 6.47
N ALA A 43 14.80 7.64 5.84
CA ALA A 43 14.65 7.69 4.39
C ALA A 43 15.99 7.95 3.67
N LEU A 44 16.81 8.89 4.18
CA LEU A 44 18.15 9.14 3.64
C LEU A 44 19.08 7.94 3.80
N ALA A 45 19.01 7.23 4.94
CA ALA A 45 19.77 5.99 5.15
C ALA A 45 19.31 4.90 4.19
N ALA A 46 17.99 4.71 4.02
CA ALA A 46 17.41 3.76 3.08
C ALA A 46 17.83 4.06 1.63
N PHE A 47 17.83 5.34 1.23
CA PHE A 47 18.28 5.71 -0.11
C PHE A 47 19.76 5.37 -0.36
N ARG A 48 20.64 5.70 0.59
CA ARG A 48 22.08 5.36 0.48
C ARG A 48 22.30 3.86 0.36
N LEU A 49 21.60 3.07 1.18
CA LEU A 49 21.63 1.61 1.11
C LEU A 49 21.11 1.12 -0.25
N GLN A 50 19.94 1.53 -0.68
CA GLN A 50 19.30 1.05 -1.90
C GLN A 50 20.02 1.51 -3.18
N PHE A 51 20.60 2.70 -3.21
CA PHE A 51 21.45 3.14 -4.31
C PHE A 51 22.66 2.22 -4.51
N ALA A 52 23.25 1.73 -3.42
CA ALA A 52 24.42 0.86 -3.46
C ALA A 52 24.05 -0.63 -3.64
N ALA A 53 23.04 -1.11 -2.92
CA ALA A 53 22.73 -2.52 -2.75
C ALA A 53 21.52 -3.02 -3.55
N ASN A 54 20.73 -2.13 -4.22
CA ASN A 54 19.69 -2.54 -5.14
C ASN A 54 20.17 -2.41 -6.59
N PRO A 55 20.43 -3.52 -7.30
CA PRO A 55 21.04 -3.46 -8.63
C PRO A 55 20.18 -2.73 -9.67
N LEU A 56 18.84 -2.87 -9.59
CA LEU A 56 17.92 -2.23 -10.54
C LEU A 56 17.81 -0.73 -10.23
N TYR A 57 17.47 -0.38 -8.99
CA TYR A 57 17.29 1.01 -8.57
C TYR A 57 18.58 1.82 -8.68
N GLY A 58 19.71 1.24 -8.25
CA GLY A 58 21.02 1.90 -8.38
C GLY A 58 21.43 2.15 -9.82
N ARG A 59 21.17 1.21 -10.77
CA ARG A 59 21.40 1.44 -12.20
C ARG A 59 20.52 2.54 -12.75
N TRP A 60 19.22 2.53 -12.40
CA TRP A 60 18.27 3.55 -12.80
C TRP A 60 18.68 4.92 -12.30
N CYS A 61 19.04 5.07 -11.03
CA CYS A 61 19.54 6.32 -10.46
C CYS A 61 20.78 6.83 -11.21
N ARG A 62 21.75 5.95 -11.50
CA ARG A 62 22.96 6.36 -12.25
C ARG A 62 22.61 6.79 -13.68
N HIS A 63 21.65 6.12 -14.31
CA HIS A 63 21.20 6.47 -15.65
C HIS A 63 20.59 7.91 -15.71
N ILE A 64 19.89 8.34 -14.69
CA ILE A 64 19.36 9.69 -14.53
C ILE A 64 20.34 10.68 -13.90
N GLY A 65 21.64 10.35 -13.84
CA GLY A 65 22.71 11.28 -13.46
C GLY A 65 23.02 11.34 -11.96
N TRP A 66 22.62 10.37 -11.14
CA TRP A 66 23.05 10.28 -9.75
C TRP A 66 24.41 9.61 -9.64
N THR A 67 25.31 10.22 -8.85
CA THR A 67 26.62 9.68 -8.54
C THR A 67 26.74 9.36 -7.04
N ALA A 68 27.73 8.55 -6.66
CA ALA A 68 27.98 8.21 -5.26
C ALA A 68 28.27 9.48 -4.41
N GLU A 69 28.96 10.46 -4.98
CA GLU A 69 29.25 11.73 -4.30
C GLU A 69 27.98 12.56 -4.07
N ARG A 70 27.07 12.57 -5.04
CA ARG A 70 25.78 13.25 -4.91
C ARG A 70 24.95 12.58 -3.82
N VAL A 71 24.87 11.23 -3.81
CA VAL A 71 24.17 10.47 -2.78
C VAL A 71 24.73 10.73 -1.39
N ALA A 72 26.06 10.76 -1.24
CA ALA A 72 26.71 11.01 0.04
C ALA A 72 26.40 12.42 0.62
N ARG A 73 26.23 13.42 -0.25
CA ARG A 73 25.94 14.82 0.12
C ARG A 73 24.46 15.14 0.24
N LEU A 74 23.58 14.19 -0.06
CA LEU A 74 22.14 14.42 -0.04
C LEU A 74 21.64 14.64 1.40
N GLU A 75 20.91 15.73 1.61
CA GLU A 75 20.34 16.13 2.90
C GLU A 75 18.80 16.18 2.89
N ARG A 76 18.18 16.23 1.71
CA ARG A 76 16.73 16.39 1.58
C ARG A 76 16.08 15.19 0.93
N VAL A 77 15.09 14.62 1.60
CA VAL A 77 14.30 13.48 1.10
C VAL A 77 13.52 13.84 -0.18
N SER A 78 13.11 15.11 -0.32
CA SER A 78 12.41 15.60 -1.52
C SER A 78 13.22 15.50 -2.82
N GLU A 79 14.54 15.38 -2.74
CA GLU A 79 15.41 15.22 -3.92
C GLU A 79 15.62 13.74 -4.31
N ILE A 80 15.22 12.78 -3.48
CA ILE A 80 15.38 11.35 -3.78
C ILE A 80 14.52 10.99 -4.99
N PRO A 81 15.11 10.39 -6.03
CA PRO A 81 14.34 9.98 -7.20
C PRO A 81 13.48 8.75 -6.91
N CYS A 82 12.23 8.76 -7.32
CA CYS A 82 11.30 7.64 -7.15
C CYS A 82 11.31 6.74 -8.38
N LEU A 83 11.50 5.43 -8.16
CA LEU A 83 11.47 4.40 -9.19
C LEU A 83 10.04 4.22 -9.72
N PRO A 84 9.78 4.28 -11.03
CA PRO A 84 8.49 3.96 -11.59
C PRO A 84 8.05 2.53 -11.22
N VAL A 85 6.81 2.36 -10.77
CA VAL A 85 6.27 1.04 -10.36
C VAL A 85 6.29 0.01 -11.48
N GLU A 86 6.32 0.45 -12.74
CA GLU A 86 6.47 -0.43 -13.90
C GLU A 86 7.79 -1.20 -13.91
N ALA A 87 8.79 -0.75 -13.17
CA ALA A 87 10.06 -1.45 -13.05
C ALA A 87 9.89 -2.89 -12.51
N PHE A 88 8.87 -3.14 -11.71
CA PHE A 88 8.51 -4.48 -11.22
C PHE A 88 8.01 -5.44 -12.33
N LYS A 89 7.70 -4.92 -13.51
CA LYS A 89 7.37 -5.76 -14.68
C LYS A 89 8.60 -6.29 -15.40
N TRP A 90 9.75 -5.62 -15.25
CA TRP A 90 10.92 -5.89 -16.08
C TRP A 90 12.12 -6.40 -15.31
N GLY A 91 12.04 -6.44 -13.99
CA GLY A 91 13.16 -6.89 -13.17
C GLY A 91 12.80 -7.15 -11.73
N ASP A 92 13.71 -7.88 -11.05
CA ASP A 92 13.62 -8.10 -9.62
C ASP A 92 14.10 -6.83 -8.89
N VAL A 93 13.18 -6.18 -8.19
CA VAL A 93 13.46 -5.00 -7.37
C VAL A 93 13.82 -5.48 -5.98
N HIS A 94 15.11 -5.64 -5.71
CA HIS A 94 15.61 -6.27 -4.51
C HIS A 94 16.84 -5.52 -3.95
N THR A 95 16.85 -5.30 -2.64
CA THR A 95 17.95 -4.69 -1.89
C THR A 95 18.72 -5.78 -1.15
N VAL A 96 19.93 -6.09 -1.63
CA VAL A 96 20.80 -7.13 -1.05
C VAL A 96 21.23 -6.76 0.37
N GLY A 97 21.28 -7.74 1.25
CA GLY A 97 21.73 -7.57 2.64
C GLY A 97 20.64 -7.05 3.59
N THR A 98 19.38 -7.15 3.18
CA THR A 98 18.22 -6.83 4.03
C THR A 98 17.33 -8.04 4.30
N GLU A 99 17.68 -9.19 3.71
CA GLU A 99 16.88 -10.42 3.73
C GLU A 99 16.71 -10.94 5.17
N GLU A 100 15.59 -11.56 5.43
CA GLU A 100 15.31 -12.25 6.70
C GLU A 100 15.83 -13.69 6.61
N GLU A 101 16.69 -14.08 7.56
CA GLU A 101 17.18 -15.44 7.64
C GLU A 101 16.06 -16.39 8.12
N GLY A 102 15.96 -17.55 7.46
CA GLY A 102 15.00 -18.59 7.83
C GLY A 102 13.57 -18.39 7.36
N PHE A 103 13.31 -17.37 6.53
CA PHE A 103 12.00 -17.14 5.91
C PHE A 103 12.04 -17.35 4.41
N ASP A 104 10.99 -17.99 3.88
CA ASP A 104 10.79 -18.07 2.44
C ASP A 104 10.22 -16.74 1.92
N PRO A 105 10.75 -16.22 0.79
CA PRO A 105 10.21 -15.02 0.17
C PRO A 105 8.76 -15.19 -0.23
N VAL A 106 7.94 -14.17 -0.01
CA VAL A 106 6.56 -14.11 -0.49
C VAL A 106 6.53 -13.38 -1.84
N CYS A 107 5.85 -13.95 -2.83
CA CYS A 107 5.81 -13.41 -4.17
C CYS A 107 4.40 -12.89 -4.50
N PHE A 108 4.27 -11.59 -4.70
CA PHE A 108 3.03 -10.95 -5.11
C PHE A 108 3.05 -10.58 -6.60
N ARG A 109 1.87 -10.59 -7.23
CA ARG A 109 1.70 -10.26 -8.64
C ARG A 109 0.60 -9.22 -8.84
N THR A 110 0.88 -8.22 -9.68
CA THR A 110 -0.12 -7.22 -10.04
C THR A 110 -1.32 -7.86 -10.76
N SER A 111 -2.48 -7.26 -10.59
CA SER A 111 -3.74 -7.81 -11.11
C SER A 111 -3.89 -7.78 -12.63
N GLY A 112 -2.96 -7.21 -13.38
CA GLY A 112 -2.93 -7.18 -14.86
C GLY A 112 -4.20 -6.55 -15.47
N THR A 113 -4.25 -5.23 -15.59
CA THR A 113 -5.39 -4.51 -16.23
C THR A 113 -5.04 -3.88 -17.57
N THR A 114 -3.82 -4.07 -18.06
CA THR A 114 -3.39 -3.49 -19.35
C THR A 114 -3.48 -4.54 -20.43
N SER A 115 -4.30 -4.29 -21.41
CA SER A 115 -4.69 -5.16 -22.53
C SER A 115 -3.57 -5.56 -23.50
N ASP A 116 -2.34 -5.09 -23.34
CA ASP A 116 -1.31 -5.22 -24.38
C ASP A 116 -0.02 -5.96 -24.00
N THR A 117 0.17 -6.37 -22.77
CA THR A 117 1.29 -7.26 -22.43
C THR A 117 0.90 -8.23 -21.33
N ASN A 118 1.11 -9.53 -21.54
CA ASN A 118 1.00 -10.59 -20.53
C ASN A 118 2.00 -10.44 -19.35
N LEU A 119 2.71 -9.31 -19.24
CA LEU A 119 3.69 -9.02 -18.20
C LEU A 119 3.00 -8.40 -16.99
N ARG A 120 2.75 -9.24 -15.99
CA ARG A 120 2.36 -8.80 -14.64
C ARG A 120 3.60 -8.38 -13.87
N GLY A 121 3.51 -7.27 -13.13
CA GLY A 121 4.54 -6.89 -12.18
C GLY A 121 4.68 -7.96 -11.09
N VAL A 122 5.91 -8.23 -10.67
CA VAL A 122 6.23 -9.21 -9.63
C VAL A 122 6.99 -8.50 -8.52
N HIS A 123 6.48 -8.61 -7.29
CA HIS A 123 7.15 -8.15 -6.09
C HIS A 123 7.51 -9.36 -5.22
N THR A 124 8.78 -9.68 -5.16
CA THR A 124 9.31 -10.73 -4.27
C THR A 124 9.73 -10.10 -2.95
N VAL A 125 8.90 -10.27 -1.93
CA VAL A 125 9.12 -9.73 -0.58
C VAL A 125 10.04 -10.67 0.18
N ARG A 126 11.27 -10.21 0.45
CA ARG A 126 12.32 -10.95 1.18
C ARG A 126 12.42 -10.55 2.65
N THR A 127 11.54 -9.64 3.07
CA THR A 127 11.38 -9.17 4.46
C THR A 127 9.92 -9.35 4.91
N PRO A 128 9.38 -10.59 4.92
CA PRO A 128 7.96 -10.83 5.20
C PRO A 128 7.54 -10.37 6.60
N ASP A 129 8.41 -10.48 7.61
CA ASP A 129 8.11 -10.02 8.96
C ASP A 129 7.98 -8.49 9.04
N LEU A 130 8.79 -7.75 8.27
CA LEU A 130 8.67 -6.29 8.19
C LEU A 130 7.35 -5.89 7.52
N TYR A 131 6.93 -6.63 6.47
CA TYR A 131 5.64 -6.43 5.82
C TYR A 131 4.48 -6.70 6.79
N ARG A 132 4.47 -7.86 7.47
CA ARG A 132 3.45 -8.21 8.46
C ARG A 132 3.37 -7.17 9.58
N LEU A 133 4.52 -6.75 10.11
CA LEU A 133 4.60 -5.71 11.13
C LEU A 133 3.98 -4.40 10.64
N SER A 134 4.30 -3.97 9.42
CA SER A 134 3.75 -2.75 8.82
C SER A 134 2.23 -2.83 8.65
N ALA A 135 1.73 -3.92 8.06
CA ALA A 135 0.30 -4.12 7.81
C ALA A 135 -0.50 -4.15 9.12
N ARG A 136 -0.05 -4.94 10.11
CA ARG A 136 -0.70 -5.05 11.43
C ARG A 136 -0.71 -3.73 12.18
N SER A 137 0.44 -3.05 12.26
CA SER A 137 0.53 -1.75 12.96
C SER A 137 -0.26 -0.64 12.25
N GLY A 138 -0.31 -0.65 10.92
CA GLY A 138 -1.11 0.27 10.12
C GLY A 138 -2.60 0.05 10.34
N PHE A 139 -3.07 -1.19 10.32
CA PHE A 139 -4.45 -1.57 10.57
C PHE A 139 -4.88 -1.23 12.01
N GLU A 140 -4.06 -1.60 13.01
CA GLU A 140 -4.33 -1.34 14.42
C GLU A 140 -4.54 0.15 14.72
N ARG A 141 -3.77 1.03 14.08
CA ARG A 141 -3.89 2.49 14.27
C ARG A 141 -5.25 3.04 13.87
N VAL A 142 -5.93 2.41 12.93
CA VAL A 142 -7.21 2.90 12.38
C VAL A 142 -8.41 2.14 12.94
N HIS A 143 -8.27 0.82 13.07
CA HIS A 143 -9.38 -0.06 13.43
C HIS A 143 -9.29 -0.61 14.85
N GLY A 144 -8.17 -0.38 15.55
CA GLY A 144 -7.94 -0.84 16.92
C GLY A 144 -7.26 -2.20 17.00
N SER A 145 -6.83 -2.56 18.22
CA SER A 145 -6.12 -3.80 18.53
C SER A 145 -7.02 -5.03 18.43
N PRO A 146 -6.46 -6.24 18.33
CA PRO A 146 -7.20 -7.50 18.34
C PRO A 146 -7.63 -7.90 19.77
N SER A 147 -8.37 -7.01 20.45
CA SER A 147 -8.91 -7.22 21.79
C SER A 147 -10.31 -7.85 21.77
N GLU A 148 -10.85 -8.25 22.91
CA GLU A 148 -12.17 -8.91 22.99
C GLU A 148 -13.31 -8.04 22.45
N ASP A 149 -13.23 -6.72 22.61
CA ASP A 149 -14.15 -5.71 22.05
C ASP A 149 -13.63 -5.05 20.75
N GLY A 150 -12.52 -5.59 20.21
CA GLY A 150 -11.80 -5.04 19.06
C GLY A 150 -12.43 -5.34 17.70
N ALA A 151 -11.71 -4.96 16.65
CA ALA A 151 -12.09 -5.22 15.27
C ALA A 151 -12.02 -6.71 14.93
N VAL A 152 -12.91 -7.13 14.01
CA VAL A 152 -12.86 -8.45 13.32
C VAL A 152 -12.83 -8.20 11.83
N VAL A 153 -11.82 -8.73 11.16
CA VAL A 153 -11.64 -8.58 9.71
C VAL A 153 -12.43 -9.65 8.98
N LEU A 154 -13.30 -9.21 8.08
CA LEU A 154 -14.11 -10.05 7.19
C LEU A 154 -13.76 -9.67 5.74
N GLY A 155 -13.22 -10.61 4.97
CA GLY A 155 -12.76 -10.39 3.60
C GLY A 155 -13.87 -10.66 2.57
N LEU A 156 -14.41 -9.64 1.92
CA LEU A 156 -15.21 -9.83 0.71
C LEU A 156 -14.26 -9.91 -0.51
N LEU A 157 -13.40 -10.91 -0.44
CA LEU A 157 -12.25 -11.18 -1.31
C LEU A 157 -12.19 -12.66 -1.64
N PRO A 158 -11.48 -13.08 -2.72
CA PRO A 158 -11.18 -14.49 -2.94
C PRO A 158 -10.29 -15.01 -1.80
N GLY A 159 -10.44 -16.31 -1.48
CA GLY A 159 -9.58 -16.93 -0.47
C GLY A 159 -8.12 -17.04 -0.93
N TYR A 160 -7.22 -17.28 0.04
CA TYR A 160 -5.77 -17.41 -0.23
C TYR A 160 -5.46 -18.53 -1.23
N LEU A 161 -6.15 -19.67 -1.17
CA LEU A 161 -5.97 -20.78 -2.13
C LEU A 161 -6.30 -20.39 -3.57
N GLU A 162 -7.18 -19.39 -3.77
CA GLU A 162 -7.54 -18.89 -5.09
C GLU A 162 -6.57 -17.80 -5.59
N ARG A 163 -6.01 -17.02 -4.67
CA ARG A 163 -5.20 -15.85 -4.97
C ARG A 163 -4.02 -15.69 -4.01
N SER A 164 -3.20 -16.72 -3.87
CA SER A 164 -1.97 -16.70 -3.07
C SER A 164 -0.93 -15.66 -3.55
N ASP A 165 -1.10 -15.15 -4.78
CA ASP A 165 -0.26 -14.11 -5.38
C ASP A 165 -0.77 -12.66 -5.09
N SER A 166 -1.82 -12.49 -4.28
CA SER A 166 -2.39 -11.19 -3.95
C SER A 166 -1.88 -10.67 -2.60
N SER A 167 -1.21 -9.51 -2.60
CA SER A 167 -0.78 -8.84 -1.36
C SER A 167 -1.95 -8.49 -0.44
N LEU A 168 -3.10 -8.06 -1.01
CA LEU A 168 -4.31 -7.75 -0.25
C LEU A 168 -4.88 -8.98 0.46
N VAL A 169 -4.96 -10.12 -0.23
CA VAL A 169 -5.44 -11.38 0.37
C VAL A 169 -4.50 -11.84 1.49
N HIS A 170 -3.19 -11.79 1.23
CA HIS A 170 -2.17 -12.12 2.22
C HIS A 170 -2.26 -11.22 3.47
N MET A 171 -2.46 -9.91 3.29
CA MET A 171 -2.66 -8.96 4.39
C MET A 171 -3.89 -9.34 5.24
N VAL A 172 -5.02 -9.61 4.61
CA VAL A 172 -6.25 -9.97 5.33
C VAL A 172 -6.09 -11.28 6.11
N GLU A 173 -5.46 -12.29 5.49
CA GLU A 173 -5.16 -13.57 6.17
C GLU A 173 -4.23 -13.34 7.37
N ASP A 174 -3.14 -12.60 7.19
CA ASP A 174 -2.17 -12.28 8.24
C ASP A 174 -2.80 -11.50 9.42
N LEU A 175 -3.69 -10.55 9.14
CA LEU A 175 -4.45 -9.85 10.18
C LEU A 175 -5.31 -10.83 10.98
N ARG A 176 -6.01 -11.74 10.32
CA ARG A 176 -6.84 -12.75 10.98
C ARG A 176 -6.01 -13.72 11.82
N GLU A 177 -4.85 -14.16 11.32
CA GLU A 177 -3.88 -14.96 12.08
C GLU A 177 -3.38 -14.23 13.33
N ALA A 178 -3.20 -12.91 13.24
CA ALA A 178 -2.74 -12.08 14.35
C ALA A 178 -3.82 -11.74 15.40
N GLY A 179 -5.05 -12.26 15.25
CA GLY A 179 -6.12 -12.16 16.25
C GLY A 179 -7.31 -11.28 15.85
N TRP A 180 -7.31 -10.67 14.67
CA TRP A 180 -8.48 -9.97 14.12
C TRP A 180 -9.49 -10.94 13.47
N ALA A 181 -9.65 -12.14 14.02
CA ALA A 181 -10.67 -13.11 13.65
C ALA A 181 -11.65 -13.32 14.81
N LEU A 182 -12.80 -13.91 14.53
CA LEU A 182 -13.70 -14.38 15.57
C LEU A 182 -13.06 -15.55 16.33
N PRO A 183 -13.28 -15.68 17.64
CA PRO A 183 -12.76 -16.79 18.41
C PRO A 183 -13.17 -18.15 17.83
N GLY A 184 -12.19 -19.03 17.62
CA GLY A 184 -12.40 -20.37 17.09
C GLY A 184 -12.53 -20.49 15.57
N GLU A 185 -12.49 -19.37 14.85
CA GLU A 185 -12.42 -19.42 13.39
C GLU A 185 -10.97 -19.60 12.90
N SER A 186 -10.82 -20.40 11.83
CA SER A 186 -9.58 -20.42 11.05
C SER A 186 -9.40 -19.10 10.31
N PRO A 187 -8.17 -18.60 10.07
CA PRO A 187 -7.92 -17.45 9.22
C PRO A 187 -8.61 -17.56 7.86
N ALA A 188 -8.65 -18.75 7.28
CA ALA A 188 -9.26 -19.02 5.98
C ALA A 188 -10.80 -18.90 5.97
N ASP A 189 -11.47 -19.03 7.12
CA ASP A 189 -12.94 -18.96 7.22
C ASP A 189 -13.50 -17.54 7.03
N GLY A 190 -12.64 -16.52 7.00
CA GLY A 190 -13.03 -15.11 6.90
C GLY A 190 -13.13 -14.54 5.50
N PHE A 191 -13.21 -15.37 4.44
CA PHE A 191 -13.30 -14.93 3.05
C PHE A 191 -14.66 -15.30 2.43
N TYR A 192 -15.40 -14.29 1.99
CA TYR A 192 -16.82 -14.40 1.66
C TYR A 192 -17.15 -13.99 0.21
N LEU A 193 -16.18 -13.96 -0.72
CA LEU A 193 -16.43 -13.49 -2.10
C LEU A 193 -17.60 -14.22 -2.76
N HIS A 194 -17.75 -15.51 -2.44
CA HIS A 194 -18.77 -16.41 -3.03
C HIS A 194 -19.92 -16.74 -2.05
N ASP A 195 -19.93 -16.15 -0.86
CA ASP A 195 -20.93 -16.38 0.19
C ASP A 195 -21.33 -15.08 0.89
N VAL A 196 -22.10 -14.26 0.19
CA VAL A 196 -22.55 -12.95 0.70
C VAL A 196 -23.48 -13.12 1.91
N GLU A 197 -24.31 -14.17 1.95
CA GLU A 197 -25.18 -14.43 3.11
C GLU A 197 -24.35 -14.86 4.33
N GLY A 198 -23.32 -15.67 4.13
CA GLY A 198 -22.35 -16.00 5.18
C GLY A 198 -21.62 -14.75 5.72
N LEU A 199 -21.27 -13.79 4.85
CA LEU A 199 -20.75 -12.50 5.28
C LEU A 199 -21.71 -11.76 6.22
N PHE A 200 -23.01 -11.68 5.84
CA PHE A 200 -24.01 -11.00 6.65
C PHE A 200 -24.19 -11.67 8.02
N GLN A 201 -24.20 -12.99 8.05
CA GLN A 201 -24.28 -13.76 9.31
C GLN A 201 -23.02 -13.53 10.17
N ALA A 202 -21.83 -13.46 9.57
CA ALA A 202 -20.58 -13.18 10.29
C ALA A 202 -20.59 -11.75 10.86
N MET A 203 -21.12 -10.77 10.12
CA MET A 203 -21.30 -9.40 10.62
C MET A 203 -22.25 -9.38 11.83
N ASP A 204 -23.44 -10.00 11.70
CA ASP A 204 -24.43 -10.06 12.77
C ASP A 204 -23.85 -10.74 14.03
N ARG A 205 -23.14 -11.87 13.87
CA ARG A 205 -22.47 -12.58 14.97
C ARG A 205 -21.40 -11.71 15.64
N THR A 206 -20.56 -11.04 14.84
CA THR A 206 -19.52 -10.16 15.36
C THR A 206 -20.10 -9.02 16.21
N VAL A 207 -21.17 -8.39 15.75
CA VAL A 207 -21.88 -7.34 16.49
C VAL A 207 -22.53 -7.90 17.77
N ALA A 208 -23.13 -9.09 17.69
CA ALA A 208 -23.75 -9.75 18.86
C ALA A 208 -22.72 -10.11 19.94
N GLU A 209 -21.47 -10.36 19.58
CA GLU A 209 -20.34 -10.57 20.50
C GLU A 209 -19.74 -9.25 21.04
N GLY A 210 -20.31 -8.08 20.69
CA GLY A 210 -19.83 -6.77 21.12
C GLY A 210 -18.57 -6.29 20.37
N ARG A 211 -18.19 -6.95 19.29
CA ARG A 211 -17.02 -6.63 18.47
C ARG A 211 -17.40 -5.81 17.24
N LYS A 212 -16.41 -5.28 16.52
CA LYS A 212 -16.56 -4.35 15.40
C LYS A 212 -16.21 -5.04 14.07
N PRO A 213 -17.19 -5.41 13.23
CA PRO A 213 -16.88 -5.95 11.90
C PRO A 213 -16.20 -4.91 11.02
N VAL A 214 -15.06 -5.28 10.43
CA VAL A 214 -14.36 -4.51 9.38
C VAL A 214 -14.39 -5.35 8.11
N VAL A 215 -15.30 -5.00 7.21
CA VAL A 215 -15.47 -5.70 5.92
C VAL A 215 -14.54 -5.07 4.90
N ILE A 216 -13.52 -5.81 4.48
CA ILE A 216 -12.56 -5.38 3.43
C ILE A 216 -12.96 -6.03 2.12
N GLY A 217 -13.26 -5.24 1.10
CA GLY A 217 -13.72 -5.78 -0.17
C GLY A 217 -13.32 -4.97 -1.40
N VAL A 218 -13.24 -5.68 -2.54
CA VAL A 218 -13.10 -5.02 -3.84
C VAL A 218 -14.40 -4.34 -4.25
N THR A 219 -14.30 -3.20 -4.92
CA THR A 219 -15.44 -2.33 -5.25
C THR A 219 -16.65 -3.10 -5.82
N TRP A 220 -16.45 -3.93 -6.85
CA TRP A 220 -17.56 -4.63 -7.50
C TRP A 220 -18.28 -5.62 -6.56
N ALA A 221 -17.55 -6.29 -5.68
CA ALA A 221 -18.13 -7.25 -4.73
C ALA A 221 -18.90 -6.52 -3.62
N LEU A 222 -18.40 -5.37 -3.15
CA LEU A 222 -19.11 -4.51 -2.21
C LEU A 222 -20.40 -3.96 -2.81
N VAL A 223 -20.41 -3.57 -4.09
CA VAL A 223 -21.63 -3.12 -4.78
C VAL A 223 -22.66 -4.24 -4.85
N ASP A 224 -22.25 -5.47 -5.22
CA ASP A 224 -23.15 -6.63 -5.25
C ASP A 224 -23.68 -6.95 -3.83
N ALA A 225 -22.86 -6.86 -2.80
CA ALA A 225 -23.28 -7.08 -1.41
C ALA A 225 -24.22 -5.98 -0.91
N ALA A 226 -24.00 -4.71 -1.28
CA ALA A 226 -24.90 -3.60 -0.94
C ALA A 226 -26.28 -3.76 -1.58
N ASP A 227 -26.35 -4.19 -2.85
CA ASP A 227 -27.59 -4.51 -3.55
C ASP A 227 -28.35 -5.66 -2.85
N ALA A 228 -27.61 -6.70 -2.44
CA ALA A 228 -28.18 -7.84 -1.70
C ALA A 228 -28.67 -7.42 -0.31
N TRP A 229 -27.93 -6.61 0.42
CA TRP A 229 -28.33 -6.08 1.73
C TRP A 229 -29.64 -5.28 1.63
N ALA A 230 -29.70 -4.32 0.71
CA ALA A 230 -30.91 -3.50 0.48
C ALA A 230 -32.13 -4.35 0.12
N SER A 231 -31.93 -5.43 -0.68
CA SER A 231 -33.02 -6.32 -1.12
C SER A 231 -33.47 -7.31 -0.05
N SER A 232 -32.67 -7.56 0.98
CA SER A 232 -32.94 -8.55 2.03
C SER A 232 -33.97 -8.09 3.08
N GLY A 233 -34.33 -6.80 3.10
CA GLY A 233 -35.17 -6.21 4.12
C GLY A 233 -34.49 -6.03 5.48
N ARG A 234 -33.16 -6.15 5.54
CA ARG A 234 -32.37 -5.90 6.75
C ARG A 234 -32.41 -4.40 7.12
N SER A 235 -32.22 -4.11 8.40
CA SER A 235 -32.04 -2.74 8.90
C SER A 235 -30.73 -2.14 8.38
N PRO A 236 -30.59 -0.80 8.36
CA PRO A 236 -29.30 -0.15 8.14
C PRO A 236 -28.19 -0.77 9.00
N LEU A 237 -26.95 -0.77 8.48
CA LEU A 237 -25.80 -1.29 9.23
C LEU A 237 -25.63 -0.53 10.56
N PRO A 238 -25.33 -1.24 11.66
CA PRO A 238 -24.94 -0.59 12.91
C PRO A 238 -23.65 0.24 12.73
N ASP A 239 -23.52 1.33 13.49
CA ASP A 239 -22.32 2.20 13.49
C ASP A 239 -21.01 1.45 13.80
N ALA A 240 -21.12 0.29 14.44
CA ALA A 240 -19.97 -0.57 14.75
C ALA A 240 -19.37 -1.23 13.49
N VAL A 241 -20.11 -1.31 12.38
CA VAL A 241 -19.65 -1.96 11.13
C VAL A 241 -18.91 -0.96 10.26
N SER A 242 -17.70 -1.32 9.85
CA SER A 242 -16.91 -0.55 8.89
C SER A 242 -16.85 -1.28 7.55
N ILE A 243 -17.24 -0.61 6.47
CA ILE A 243 -17.07 -1.09 5.09
C ILE A 243 -15.86 -0.42 4.50
N VAL A 244 -14.86 -1.21 4.11
CA VAL A 244 -13.58 -0.75 3.56
C VAL A 244 -13.48 -1.13 2.08
N GLU A 245 -13.44 -0.13 1.23
CA GLU A 245 -13.31 -0.28 -0.22
C GLU A 245 -11.82 -0.21 -0.61
N THR A 246 -11.34 -1.20 -1.38
CA THR A 246 -9.93 -1.33 -1.77
C THR A 246 -9.66 -1.03 -3.24
N GLY A 247 -10.61 -0.45 -3.94
CA GLY A 247 -10.52 -0.18 -5.37
C GLY A 247 -10.85 -1.39 -6.25
N GLY A 248 -10.98 -1.14 -7.56
CA GLY A 248 -11.07 -2.18 -8.57
C GLY A 248 -12.48 -2.54 -9.02
N MET A 249 -13.04 -1.77 -9.95
CA MET A 249 -14.26 -2.14 -10.71
C MET A 249 -14.00 -3.18 -11.80
N LYS A 250 -12.78 -3.36 -12.25
CA LYS A 250 -12.22 -4.34 -13.20
C LYS A 250 -13.21 -4.90 -14.22
N GLY A 251 -13.73 -4.03 -15.13
CA GLY A 251 -14.40 -4.47 -16.37
C GLY A 251 -15.71 -5.26 -16.19
N ARG A 252 -16.27 -5.39 -15.00
CA ARG A 252 -17.53 -6.11 -14.74
C ARG A 252 -18.76 -5.21 -14.80
N ARG A 253 -18.60 -3.90 -14.57
CA ARG A 253 -19.66 -2.87 -14.70
C ARG A 253 -19.06 -1.62 -15.36
N LYS A 254 -19.91 -0.66 -15.78
CA LYS A 254 -19.47 0.69 -16.18
C LYS A 254 -18.62 1.28 -15.04
N GLU A 255 -17.46 1.81 -15.37
CA GLU A 255 -16.60 2.48 -14.39
C GLU A 255 -17.35 3.67 -13.79
N TRP A 256 -17.65 3.58 -12.51
CA TRP A 256 -18.18 4.69 -11.72
C TRP A 256 -17.01 5.46 -11.11
N VAL A 257 -17.19 6.76 -10.95
CA VAL A 257 -16.29 7.55 -10.12
C VAL A 257 -16.49 7.19 -8.65
N ARG A 258 -15.48 7.41 -7.82
CA ARG A 258 -15.50 7.00 -6.40
C ARG A 258 -16.72 7.52 -5.66
N GLU A 259 -17.11 8.77 -5.91
CA GLU A 259 -18.26 9.41 -5.27
C GLU A 259 -19.56 8.66 -5.57
N GLU A 260 -19.75 8.20 -6.80
CA GLU A 260 -20.92 7.39 -7.20
C GLU A 260 -20.90 6.03 -6.52
N VAL A 261 -19.72 5.38 -6.45
CA VAL A 261 -19.54 4.10 -5.73
C VAL A 261 -19.89 4.28 -4.25
N HIS A 262 -19.30 5.25 -3.57
CA HIS A 262 -19.53 5.48 -2.15
C HIS A 262 -21.00 5.83 -1.87
N ALA A 263 -21.63 6.69 -2.68
CA ALA A 263 -23.06 7.01 -2.53
C ALA A 263 -23.96 5.76 -2.69
N HIS A 264 -23.61 4.87 -3.64
CA HIS A 264 -24.34 3.61 -3.84
C HIS A 264 -24.18 2.66 -2.64
N LEU A 265 -22.93 2.49 -2.15
CA LEU A 265 -22.66 1.63 -0.99
C LEU A 265 -23.34 2.18 0.27
N GLN A 266 -23.28 3.48 0.51
CA GLN A 266 -23.96 4.15 1.64
C GLN A 266 -25.48 3.91 1.59
N ALA A 267 -26.08 4.11 0.42
CA ALA A 267 -27.53 3.90 0.25
C ALA A 267 -27.91 2.42 0.42
N GLY A 268 -27.12 1.49 -0.12
CA GLY A 268 -27.40 0.05 -0.07
C GLY A 268 -27.22 -0.55 1.31
N PHE A 269 -26.16 -0.21 2.01
CA PHE A 269 -25.91 -0.67 3.38
C PHE A 269 -26.62 0.17 4.45
N GLY A 270 -27.06 1.38 4.13
CA GLY A 270 -27.65 2.33 5.09
C GLY A 270 -26.62 2.84 6.10
N CYS A 271 -25.40 3.14 5.68
CA CYS A 271 -24.32 3.64 6.53
C CYS A 271 -23.87 5.04 6.10
N ASP A 272 -23.29 5.81 7.05
CA ASP A 272 -22.92 7.22 6.82
C ASP A 272 -21.62 7.41 6.07
N ALA A 273 -20.70 6.44 6.14
CA ALA A 273 -19.38 6.55 5.53
C ALA A 273 -18.89 5.21 4.98
N ILE A 274 -18.13 5.29 3.90
CA ILE A 274 -17.35 4.18 3.36
C ILE A 274 -15.88 4.47 3.59
N ALA A 275 -15.23 3.60 4.33
CA ALA A 275 -13.78 3.63 4.55
C ALA A 275 -13.04 3.17 3.28
N GLY A 276 -11.74 3.41 3.23
CA GLY A 276 -10.94 2.97 2.09
C GLY A 276 -9.56 2.48 2.51
N GLU A 277 -9.02 1.54 1.75
CA GLU A 277 -7.62 1.14 1.81
C GLU A 277 -6.94 1.54 0.51
N TYR A 278 -5.78 2.18 0.61
CA TYR A 278 -4.90 2.46 -0.51
C TYR A 278 -3.59 1.69 -0.35
N GLY A 279 -3.42 0.73 -1.21
CA GLY A 279 -2.24 -0.10 -1.32
C GLY A 279 -2.05 -0.63 -2.74
N MET A 280 -0.94 -1.26 -2.99
CA MET A 280 -0.65 -1.93 -4.25
C MET A 280 0.37 -3.05 -4.03
N THR A 281 0.51 -3.90 -5.04
CA THR A 281 1.47 -5.02 -5.02
C THR A 281 2.89 -4.58 -4.68
N GLU A 282 3.28 -3.39 -5.13
CA GLU A 282 4.63 -2.83 -5.00
C GLU A 282 4.89 -2.14 -3.66
N LEU A 283 3.86 -1.96 -2.81
CA LEU A 283 3.97 -1.35 -1.48
C LEU A 283 3.89 -2.40 -0.36
N LEU A 284 4.54 -2.13 0.77
CA LEU A 284 4.45 -2.93 1.99
C LEU A 284 3.75 -2.18 3.14
N SER A 285 3.29 -0.98 2.89
CA SER A 285 2.44 -0.20 3.80
C SER A 285 1.15 0.20 3.10
N GLN A 286 0.08 0.42 3.87
CA GLN A 286 -1.22 0.87 3.40
C GLN A 286 -1.53 2.26 3.95
N ALA A 287 -2.18 3.10 3.14
CA ALA A 287 -2.84 4.29 3.65
C ALA A 287 -4.34 3.99 3.81
N TRP A 288 -4.93 4.55 4.86
CA TRP A 288 -6.31 4.27 5.22
C TRP A 288 -7.16 5.53 5.19
N SER A 289 -8.41 5.38 4.82
CA SER A 289 -9.45 6.42 4.87
C SER A 289 -10.59 5.95 5.75
N THR A 290 -11.05 6.80 6.66
CA THR A 290 -12.26 6.56 7.46
C THR A 290 -13.52 7.10 6.78
N GLY A 291 -13.37 7.70 5.60
CA GLY A 291 -14.47 8.24 4.79
C GLY A 291 -14.03 9.37 3.87
N GLY A 292 -14.88 9.70 2.89
CA GLY A 292 -14.67 10.82 1.98
C GLY A 292 -13.49 10.67 1.01
N GLY A 293 -12.87 9.49 0.90
CA GLY A 293 -11.71 9.28 0.04
C GLY A 293 -10.43 10.00 0.49
N HIS A 294 -10.39 10.45 1.74
CA HIS A 294 -9.24 11.13 2.35
C HIS A 294 -8.35 10.10 3.03
N TYR A 295 -7.24 9.75 2.39
CA TYR A 295 -6.29 8.78 2.91
C TYR A 295 -5.27 9.41 3.84
N GLU A 296 -4.87 8.66 4.86
CA GLU A 296 -3.76 8.99 5.74
C GLU A 296 -2.76 7.83 5.79
N THR A 297 -1.48 8.14 5.57
CA THR A 297 -0.39 7.16 5.66
C THR A 297 -0.02 6.90 7.12
N PRO A 298 0.51 5.69 7.43
CA PRO A 298 1.15 5.45 8.72
C PRO A 298 2.44 6.30 8.85
N PRO A 299 2.97 6.47 10.07
CA PRO A 299 4.14 7.34 10.32
C PRO A 299 5.40 7.00 9.54
N TRP A 300 5.55 5.76 9.09
CA TRP A 300 6.69 5.26 8.33
C TRP A 300 6.48 5.31 6.81
N MET A 301 5.40 5.94 6.37
CA MET A 301 5.11 6.17 4.96
C MET A 301 4.78 7.65 4.73
N LYS A 302 5.32 8.26 3.69
CA LYS A 302 4.98 9.61 3.24
C LYS A 302 4.69 9.64 1.75
N VAL A 303 3.91 10.63 1.32
CA VAL A 303 3.61 10.89 -0.08
C VAL A 303 4.14 12.25 -0.51
N ARG A 304 4.49 12.36 -1.80
CA ARG A 304 4.82 13.60 -2.48
C ARG A 304 3.98 13.69 -3.75
N ILE A 305 3.68 14.90 -4.16
CA ILE A 305 2.99 15.14 -5.41
C ILE A 305 3.99 15.71 -6.40
N ARG A 306 4.29 14.95 -7.47
CA ARG A 306 5.17 15.39 -8.55
C ARG A 306 4.39 16.04 -9.67
N ARG A 307 5.05 16.85 -10.46
CA ARG A 307 4.47 17.39 -11.69
C ARG A 307 4.15 16.25 -12.67
N THR A 308 3.12 16.47 -13.47
CA THR A 308 2.71 15.49 -14.49
C THR A 308 3.58 15.54 -15.73
N ASP A 309 4.22 16.69 -16.00
CA ASP A 309 5.11 16.94 -17.15
C ASP A 309 6.60 16.79 -16.80
N ASP A 310 6.96 16.74 -15.52
CA ASP A 310 8.33 16.54 -15.05
C ASP A 310 8.33 15.63 -13.81
N PRO A 311 8.69 14.34 -13.95
CA PRO A 311 8.63 13.36 -12.86
C PRO A 311 9.65 13.60 -11.75
N PHE A 312 10.62 14.52 -11.94
CA PHE A 312 11.66 14.83 -10.96
C PHE A 312 11.39 16.12 -10.17
N THR A 313 10.34 16.83 -10.52
CA THR A 313 9.98 18.09 -9.86
C THR A 313 8.69 17.93 -9.07
N GLU A 314 8.75 18.36 -7.80
CA GLU A 314 7.57 18.39 -6.93
C GLU A 314 6.59 19.46 -7.40
N GLU A 315 5.29 19.17 -7.31
CA GLU A 315 4.23 20.10 -7.67
C GLU A 315 4.05 21.17 -6.58
N ARG A 316 3.41 22.27 -6.94
CA ARG A 316 3.09 23.33 -5.98
C ARG A 316 2.17 22.81 -4.87
N ALA A 317 2.35 23.35 -3.67
CA ALA A 317 1.54 23.01 -2.51
C ALA A 317 0.03 23.08 -2.83
N GLY A 318 -0.68 22.00 -2.55
CA GLY A 318 -2.13 21.90 -2.77
C GLY A 318 -2.57 21.57 -4.20
N ALA A 319 -1.65 21.52 -5.17
CA ALA A 319 -1.99 21.19 -6.55
C ALA A 319 -2.10 19.66 -6.76
N THR A 320 -2.82 19.27 -7.80
CA THR A 320 -2.94 17.89 -8.26
C THR A 320 -1.73 17.52 -9.12
N GLY A 321 -1.23 16.31 -8.94
CA GLY A 321 -0.11 15.77 -9.72
C GLY A 321 0.03 14.27 -9.56
N GLY A 322 1.15 13.73 -10.02
CA GLY A 322 1.46 12.32 -9.86
C GLY A 322 1.86 11.99 -8.43
N LEU A 323 1.42 10.83 -7.95
CA LEU A 323 1.70 10.38 -6.60
C LEU A 323 3.03 9.63 -6.52
N ASP A 324 3.97 10.18 -5.75
CA ASP A 324 5.19 9.50 -5.31
C ASP A 324 5.04 9.06 -3.86
N ILE A 325 5.61 7.92 -3.53
CA ILE A 325 5.51 7.30 -2.21
C ILE A 325 6.90 7.00 -1.67
N VAL A 326 7.11 7.34 -0.40
CA VAL A 326 8.26 6.90 0.40
C VAL A 326 7.73 5.94 1.46
N ASP A 327 7.97 4.64 1.28
CA ASP A 327 7.54 3.56 2.15
C ASP A 327 8.74 2.89 2.81
N LEU A 328 9.01 3.22 4.09
CA LEU A 328 10.17 2.69 4.81
C LEU A 328 10.09 1.18 5.06
N ALA A 329 8.88 0.61 5.13
CA ALA A 329 8.71 -0.84 5.25
C ALA A 329 9.22 -1.59 4.01
N ASN A 330 9.35 -0.90 2.87
CA ASN A 330 9.80 -1.46 1.59
C ASN A 330 11.33 -1.53 1.43
N LEU A 331 12.04 -1.65 2.57
CA LEU A 331 13.49 -1.63 2.61
C LEU A 331 14.13 -2.78 1.81
N GLY A 332 13.50 -3.96 1.84
CA GLY A 332 14.00 -5.15 1.12
C GLY A 332 13.82 -5.07 -0.39
N SER A 333 13.05 -4.11 -0.90
CA SER A 333 12.85 -3.88 -2.33
C SER A 333 13.18 -2.44 -2.70
N CYS A 334 12.21 -1.51 -2.80
CA CYS A 334 12.48 -0.10 -3.02
C CYS A 334 11.54 0.78 -2.21
N CYS A 335 12.10 1.62 -1.33
CA CYS A 335 11.32 2.54 -0.52
C CYS A 335 10.71 3.70 -1.32
N PHE A 336 11.25 4.03 -2.49
CA PHE A 336 10.95 5.25 -3.24
C PHE A 336 10.28 4.89 -4.55
N LEU A 337 8.95 5.04 -4.61
CA LEU A 337 8.15 4.59 -5.73
C LEU A 337 7.35 5.73 -6.36
N SER A 338 7.32 5.76 -7.68
CA SER A 338 6.53 6.68 -8.49
C SER A 338 5.37 5.90 -9.10
N THR A 339 4.15 6.22 -8.66
CA THR A 339 2.94 5.52 -9.09
C THR A 339 2.36 6.11 -10.37
N GLN A 340 1.35 5.45 -10.93
CA GLN A 340 0.54 5.97 -12.04
C GLN A 340 -0.73 6.68 -11.53
N ASP A 341 -0.84 6.94 -10.24
CA ASP A 341 -2.04 7.56 -9.67
C ASP A 341 -1.89 9.09 -9.64
N LEU A 342 -2.98 9.78 -9.95
CA LEU A 342 -3.14 11.22 -9.73
C LEU A 342 -3.64 11.43 -8.32
N ALA A 343 -3.03 12.37 -7.61
CA ALA A 343 -3.42 12.69 -6.26
C ALA A 343 -3.30 14.18 -5.97
N ARG A 344 -3.94 14.60 -4.86
CA ARG A 344 -3.86 15.93 -4.30
C ARG A 344 -3.52 15.83 -2.81
N PRO A 345 -2.57 16.64 -2.30
CA PRO A 345 -2.27 16.66 -0.87
C PRO A 345 -3.41 17.35 -0.12
N LEU A 346 -3.70 16.86 1.07
CA LEU A 346 -4.68 17.44 1.99
C LEU A 346 -3.96 18.09 3.18
N SER A 347 -4.67 19.02 3.86
CA SER A 347 -4.17 19.62 5.10
C SER A 347 -3.98 18.55 6.19
N GLY A 348 -2.91 18.69 6.99
CA GLY A 348 -2.56 17.73 8.03
C GLY A 348 -1.04 17.58 8.18
N PRO A 349 -0.57 16.50 8.80
CA PRO A 349 0.85 16.19 8.88
C PRO A 349 1.50 16.14 7.50
N THR A 350 2.69 16.74 7.38
CA THR A 350 3.40 16.89 6.10
C THR A 350 3.59 15.56 5.38
N GLY A 351 3.11 15.50 4.13
CA GLY A 351 3.25 14.30 3.27
C GLY A 351 2.49 13.08 3.74
N ARG A 352 1.47 13.22 4.61
CA ARG A 352 0.74 12.06 5.15
C ARG A 352 -0.71 11.98 4.73
N ARG A 353 -1.33 13.09 4.33
CA ARG A 353 -2.75 13.11 3.95
C ARG A 353 -2.92 13.48 2.49
N PHE A 354 -3.69 12.70 1.77
CA PHE A 354 -3.92 12.88 0.35
C PHE A 354 -5.27 12.30 -0.09
N GLU A 355 -5.69 12.71 -1.27
CA GLU A 355 -6.83 12.19 -2.00
C GLU A 355 -6.35 11.63 -3.34
N VAL A 356 -6.82 10.44 -3.72
CA VAL A 356 -6.54 9.84 -5.04
C VAL A 356 -7.67 10.23 -5.99
N LEU A 357 -7.33 10.81 -7.13
CA LEU A 357 -8.27 11.34 -8.11
C LEU A 357 -8.47 10.42 -9.32
N GLY A 358 -7.63 9.39 -9.48
CA GLY A 358 -7.67 8.46 -10.60
C GLY A 358 -6.27 8.05 -11.03
N ARG A 359 -6.16 7.51 -12.25
CA ARG A 359 -4.87 7.12 -12.86
C ARG A 359 -4.54 8.02 -14.04
N PHE A 360 -3.22 8.14 -14.32
CA PHE A 360 -2.78 8.72 -15.57
C PHE A 360 -3.29 7.88 -16.74
N ASP A 361 -4.04 8.50 -17.65
CA ASP A 361 -4.23 7.94 -18.98
C ASP A 361 -3.10 8.44 -19.87
N HIS A 362 -2.17 7.56 -20.22
CA HIS A 362 -1.07 7.89 -21.15
C HIS A 362 -1.57 8.33 -22.54
N ALA A 363 -2.83 8.08 -22.88
CA ALA A 363 -3.44 8.56 -24.12
C ALA A 363 -3.74 10.07 -24.08
N GLU A 364 -4.16 10.61 -22.91
CA GLU A 364 -4.43 12.04 -22.76
C GLU A 364 -3.16 12.90 -22.83
N VAL A 365 -2.05 12.42 -22.28
CA VAL A 365 -0.75 13.13 -22.35
C VAL A 365 -0.26 13.28 -23.80
N ARG A 366 -0.59 12.35 -24.69
CA ARG A 366 -0.28 12.46 -26.13
C ARG A 366 -1.18 13.45 -26.87
N GLY A 367 -2.42 13.65 -26.38
CA GLY A 367 -3.38 14.61 -26.98
C GLY A 367 -3.02 16.07 -26.72
N CYS A 368 -2.46 16.40 -25.56
CA CYS A 368 -2.08 17.78 -25.22
C CYS A 368 -0.90 18.32 -26.01
N ASN A 369 -0.01 17.47 -26.53
CA ASN A 369 1.11 17.88 -27.38
C ASN A 369 0.72 18.18 -28.84
N LEU A 370 -0.50 17.86 -29.27
CA LEU A 370 -0.98 18.13 -30.64
C LEU A 370 -1.75 19.44 -30.78
N MET A 371 -1.98 20.17 -29.69
CA MET A 371 -2.69 21.46 -29.73
C MET A 371 -1.77 22.69 -29.64
N VAL A 372 -0.46 22.51 -29.75
CA VAL A 372 0.51 23.60 -29.86
C VAL A 372 1.29 23.42 -31.13
N GLN A 373 0.69 23.78 -32.28
CA GLN A 373 1.33 24.20 -33.52
C GLN A 373 0.72 25.51 -33.96
#